data_36fbbc3df847b1544b8621fd16ffdfa3
#
_entry.id   36fbbc3df847b1544b8621fd16ffdfa3
#
_cell.length_a   1.000
_cell.length_b   1.000
_cell.length_c   1.000
_cell.angle_alpha   90.00
_cell.angle_beta   90.00
_cell.angle_gamma   90.00
#
_symmetry.space_group_name_H-M   'P 1'
#
loop_
_entity.id
_entity.type
_entity.pdbx_description
1 polymer ?
#
loop_
_entity_poly.entity_id
_entity_poly.type
_entity_poly.pdbx_seq_one_letter_code
_entity_poly.pdbx_strand_id
1 'polypeptide(L)'
;MGKLSNRTIMSGGHFLRWWGGFLFVLTAPAWGWSDHASLVWPLLREQPDIVTRSVPAESLRQFLTAEQNAIAQTLDDVEVWSAQNIAHYPLTPASLSWRNSSGPIVERFLSAIRVNPGLSYPLYVGPSPERSNPVVKPLPWSALSFLGGGNAQQASRYWSLTEGESVSVAEVLATASDEPDLGMDIGLFDDNGTAFGQRYGFGRQPFGNPNLDYGSQAPFHMGFYHLDWLARVAQPDLQRTYPLWRIALFGELADVAFRTGHPYWGWRFLGWGLHYVGDLTQPYHAVPLPGVSTLQALWSVVQGKTSEMVQLVSNRHGVIESYQYQRLKAALAAEEWSAPLLRAVAEQGNTDPLEYTSFVMDLTRASVAAASEFDAVIATHVSPRFVSDPNFEWTGSGFEVGLVDTVRRERGQAAVTQLDAVVAEQLERFSRVASQWIARGHLPPEEAAKRVTQQEAVMANE
;
A
#
# COMPACT_ATOMS: atom_id res chain seq x y z
N MET A 1 59.46 21.45 -40.07
CA MET A 1 58.41 20.44 -40.23
C MET A 1 57.81 20.18 -38.84
N GLY A 2 56.79 20.94 -38.49
CA GLY A 2 56.15 20.90 -37.19
C GLY A 2 54.96 19.95 -37.18
N LYS A 3 54.85 19.13 -36.16
CA LYS A 3 53.61 18.37 -35.83
C LYS A 3 52.79 19.17 -34.83
N LEU A 4 51.62 19.64 -35.27
CA LEU A 4 50.59 20.23 -34.42
C LEU A 4 49.89 19.12 -33.61
N SER A 5 49.93 19.25 -32.28
CA SER A 5 49.22 18.42 -31.35
C SER A 5 47.77 18.91 -31.23
N ASN A 6 46.81 18.08 -31.68
CA ASN A 6 45.39 18.29 -31.43
C ASN A 6 45.05 17.98 -29.96
N ARG A 7 44.80 19.02 -29.18
CA ARG A 7 44.09 18.87 -27.85
C ARG A 7 42.61 18.73 -28.12
N THR A 8 42.09 17.52 -27.90
CA THR A 8 40.65 17.25 -27.87
C THR A 8 40.09 17.80 -26.56
N ILE A 9 39.23 18.81 -26.67
CA ILE A 9 38.45 19.33 -25.56
C ILE A 9 37.38 18.28 -25.25
N MET A 10 37.52 17.55 -24.14
CA MET A 10 36.47 16.68 -23.66
C MET A 10 35.32 17.55 -23.17
N SER A 11 34.18 17.49 -23.87
CA SER A 11 32.96 18.17 -23.51
C SER A 11 32.40 17.56 -22.21
N GLY A 12 32.03 18.45 -21.26
CA GLY A 12 31.54 18.10 -19.91
C GLY A 12 30.19 17.36 -19.85
N GLY A 13 29.78 16.69 -20.92
CA GLY A 13 28.51 15.95 -21.00
C GLY A 13 28.56 14.50 -20.51
N HIS A 14 29.75 13.95 -20.24
CA HIS A 14 29.89 12.53 -19.87
C HIS A 14 29.98 12.30 -18.34
N PHE A 15 30.18 13.34 -17.55
CA PHE A 15 30.33 13.19 -16.10
C PHE A 15 28.98 12.92 -15.37
N LEU A 16 27.86 13.40 -15.93
CA LEU A 16 26.53 13.19 -15.35
C LEU A 16 25.89 11.83 -15.75
N ARG A 17 26.41 11.15 -16.76
CA ARG A 17 25.82 9.85 -17.20
C ARG A 17 26.31 8.63 -16.40
N TRP A 18 27.31 8.76 -15.56
CA TRP A 18 27.81 7.67 -14.71
C TRP A 18 27.06 7.53 -13.38
N TRP A 19 26.16 8.47 -13.05
CA TRP A 19 25.35 8.46 -11.84
C TRP A 19 24.02 7.69 -11.96
N GLY A 20 23.66 7.24 -13.16
CA GLY A 20 22.39 6.58 -13.48
C GLY A 20 22.30 5.09 -13.11
N GLY A 21 23.22 4.54 -12.36
CA GLY A 21 23.31 3.10 -12.08
C GLY A 21 23.17 2.66 -10.62
N PHE A 22 22.96 3.59 -9.69
CA PHE A 22 22.69 3.18 -8.31
C PHE A 22 21.18 2.98 -8.11
N LEU A 23 20.72 1.79 -8.46
CA LEU A 23 19.47 1.25 -7.94
C LEU A 23 19.56 1.25 -6.40
N PHE A 24 18.75 2.07 -5.74
CA PHE A 24 18.45 1.85 -4.34
C PHE A 24 17.75 0.49 -4.24
N VAL A 25 18.50 -0.55 -3.92
CA VAL A 25 17.97 -1.85 -3.59
C VAL A 25 17.42 -1.72 -2.19
N LEU A 26 16.16 -1.29 -2.07
CA LEU A 26 15.42 -1.48 -0.82
C LEU A 26 15.20 -2.98 -0.72
N THR A 27 15.91 -3.63 0.18
CA THR A 27 15.85 -5.09 0.38
C THR A 27 14.76 -5.50 1.37
N ALA A 28 14.12 -4.53 2.03
CA ALA A 28 12.99 -4.81 2.92
C ALA A 28 11.76 -5.26 2.13
N PRO A 29 10.96 -6.17 2.67
CA PRO A 29 9.59 -6.34 2.21
C PRO A 29 8.91 -4.98 2.34
N ALA A 30 8.28 -4.52 1.25
CA ALA A 30 7.43 -3.34 1.30
C ALA A 30 6.07 -3.77 1.86
N TRP A 31 6.05 -4.04 3.14
CA TRP A 31 4.82 -4.10 3.89
C TRP A 31 4.54 -2.66 4.35
N GLY A 32 3.30 -2.21 4.23
CA GLY A 32 2.85 -1.02 4.92
C GLY A 32 2.73 -1.30 6.42
N TRP A 33 1.64 -0.92 7.04
CA TRP A 33 1.35 -1.48 8.35
C TRP A 33 1.05 -2.98 8.20
N SER A 34 1.72 -3.84 8.94
CA SER A 34 1.45 -5.28 8.90
C SER A 34 0.04 -5.60 9.39
N ASP A 35 -0.69 -6.46 8.66
CA ASP A 35 -2.05 -6.89 9.00
C ASP A 35 -3.04 -5.70 9.04
N HIS A 36 -3.35 -5.15 7.86
CA HIS A 36 -4.29 -4.03 7.69
C HIS A 36 -5.67 -4.34 8.28
N ALA A 37 -6.12 -5.59 8.25
CA ALA A 37 -7.35 -6.00 8.91
C ALA A 37 -7.35 -5.68 10.41
N SER A 38 -6.24 -5.89 11.10
CA SER A 38 -6.09 -5.53 12.52
C SER A 38 -6.14 -4.03 12.79
N LEU A 39 -5.85 -3.18 11.80
CA LEU A 39 -6.04 -1.73 11.86
C LEU A 39 -7.50 -1.36 11.63
N VAL A 40 -8.15 -2.02 10.70
CA VAL A 40 -9.51 -1.68 10.27
C VAL A 40 -10.56 -2.09 11.31
N TRP A 41 -10.40 -3.23 11.98
CA TRP A 41 -11.38 -3.71 12.96
C TRP A 41 -11.66 -2.73 14.11
N PRO A 42 -10.68 -2.16 14.82
CA PRO A 42 -10.94 -1.19 15.89
C PRO A 42 -11.64 0.08 15.39
N LEU A 43 -11.27 0.56 14.18
CA LEU A 43 -11.92 1.70 13.54
C LEU A 43 -13.39 1.42 13.25
N LEU A 44 -13.73 0.25 12.69
CA LEU A 44 -15.09 -0.11 12.31
C LEU A 44 -15.99 -0.32 13.53
N ARG A 45 -15.43 -0.81 14.64
CA ARG A 45 -16.18 -0.98 15.89
C ARG A 45 -16.89 0.30 16.35
N GLU A 46 -16.27 1.45 16.11
CA GLU A 46 -16.83 2.77 16.46
C GLU A 46 -17.79 3.31 15.39
N GLN A 47 -18.13 2.49 14.36
CA GLN A 47 -19.05 2.83 13.27
C GLN A 47 -20.21 1.83 13.23
N PRO A 48 -21.21 1.96 14.11
CA PRO A 48 -22.30 0.98 14.25
C PRO A 48 -23.09 0.75 12.96
N ASP A 49 -23.22 1.77 12.10
CA ASP A 49 -23.88 1.67 10.81
C ASP A 49 -23.17 0.73 9.82
N ILE A 50 -21.86 0.51 10.01
CA ILE A 50 -21.07 -0.44 9.22
C ILE A 50 -21.11 -1.82 9.85
N VAL A 51 -20.87 -1.91 11.16
CA VAL A 51 -20.79 -3.20 11.87
C VAL A 51 -22.11 -3.97 11.78
N THR A 52 -23.25 -3.28 11.85
CA THR A 52 -24.57 -3.92 11.78
C THR A 52 -25.06 -4.21 10.35
N ARG A 53 -24.38 -3.67 9.33
CA ARG A 53 -24.76 -3.84 7.93
C ARG A 53 -24.20 -5.15 7.38
N SER A 54 -25.04 -5.85 6.61
CA SER A 54 -24.63 -7.03 5.85
C SER A 54 -24.97 -6.86 4.37
N VAL A 55 -24.22 -7.53 3.52
CA VAL A 55 -24.39 -7.54 2.06
C VAL A 55 -24.35 -8.98 1.55
N PRO A 56 -25.04 -9.30 0.44
CA PRO A 56 -24.90 -10.62 -0.19
C PRO A 56 -23.51 -10.72 -0.85
N ALA A 57 -22.80 -11.79 -0.56
CA ALA A 57 -21.53 -12.10 -1.22
C ALA A 57 -21.77 -12.30 -2.73
N GLU A 58 -20.93 -11.67 -3.55
CA GLU A 58 -21.08 -11.67 -5.00
C GLU A 58 -19.75 -11.95 -5.69
N SER A 59 -19.72 -12.90 -6.64
CA SER A 59 -18.50 -13.20 -7.40
C SER A 59 -18.11 -12.05 -8.34
N LEU A 60 -16.78 -11.87 -8.52
CA LEU A 60 -16.26 -10.88 -9.46
C LEU A 60 -16.85 -11.05 -10.87
N ARG A 61 -17.00 -12.27 -11.31
CA ARG A 61 -17.60 -12.59 -12.61
C ARG A 61 -19.04 -12.06 -12.73
N GLN A 62 -19.86 -12.18 -11.70
CA GLN A 62 -21.25 -11.73 -11.72
C GLN A 62 -21.32 -10.20 -11.84
N PHE A 63 -20.61 -9.47 -10.99
CA PHE A 63 -20.50 -8.02 -11.03
C PHE A 63 -20.00 -7.52 -12.41
N LEU A 64 -18.88 -8.06 -12.89
CA LEU A 64 -18.30 -7.68 -14.18
C LEU A 64 -19.24 -7.96 -15.36
N THR A 65 -20.02 -9.06 -15.30
CA THR A 65 -20.96 -9.42 -16.36
C THR A 65 -22.15 -8.46 -16.41
N ALA A 66 -22.64 -8.03 -15.24
CA ALA A 66 -23.74 -7.10 -15.12
C ALA A 66 -23.34 -5.68 -15.59
N GLU A 67 -22.15 -5.21 -15.21
CA GLU A 67 -21.81 -3.79 -15.28
C GLU A 67 -20.71 -3.46 -16.32
N GLN A 68 -20.60 -4.24 -17.42
CA GLN A 68 -19.55 -4.09 -18.43
C GLN A 68 -19.38 -2.65 -18.94
N ASN A 69 -20.49 -1.95 -19.19
CA ASN A 69 -20.47 -0.60 -19.77
C ASN A 69 -20.05 0.45 -18.72
N ALA A 70 -20.59 0.34 -17.50
CA ALA A 70 -20.24 1.25 -16.42
C ALA A 70 -18.76 1.11 -16.05
N ILE A 71 -18.24 -0.12 -15.97
CA ILE A 71 -16.83 -0.41 -15.74
C ILE A 71 -15.96 0.15 -16.87
N ALA A 72 -16.39 -0.02 -18.14
CA ALA A 72 -15.65 0.49 -19.28
C ALA A 72 -15.48 2.03 -19.19
N GLN A 73 -16.56 2.73 -18.88
CA GLN A 73 -16.54 4.18 -18.72
C GLN A 73 -15.64 4.59 -17.54
N THR A 74 -15.81 3.97 -16.37
CA THR A 74 -15.01 4.26 -15.20
C THR A 74 -13.51 4.07 -15.43
N LEU A 75 -13.11 2.99 -16.12
CA LEU A 75 -11.70 2.74 -16.41
C LEU A 75 -11.13 3.76 -17.42
N ASP A 76 -11.92 4.19 -18.42
CA ASP A 76 -11.49 5.24 -19.34
C ASP A 76 -11.33 6.59 -18.61
N ASP A 77 -12.26 6.95 -17.70
CA ASP A 77 -12.22 8.19 -16.94
C ASP A 77 -11.02 8.20 -15.97
N VAL A 78 -10.76 7.09 -15.28
CA VAL A 78 -9.57 6.93 -14.42
C VAL A 78 -8.28 7.03 -15.23
N GLU A 79 -8.22 6.47 -16.43
CA GLU A 79 -7.04 6.58 -17.31
C GLU A 79 -6.76 8.04 -17.66
N VAL A 80 -7.79 8.79 -18.09
CA VAL A 80 -7.68 10.22 -18.41
C VAL A 80 -7.25 11.03 -17.20
N TRP A 81 -7.93 10.84 -16.06
CA TRP A 81 -7.58 11.53 -14.82
C TRP A 81 -6.14 11.23 -14.37
N SER A 82 -5.73 9.96 -14.42
CA SER A 82 -4.39 9.55 -14.02
C SER A 82 -3.30 10.17 -14.88
N ALA A 83 -3.53 10.25 -16.20
CA ALA A 83 -2.61 10.88 -17.13
C ALA A 83 -2.42 12.38 -16.86
N GLN A 84 -3.45 13.06 -16.35
CA GLN A 84 -3.42 14.49 -16.05
C GLN A 84 -2.84 14.78 -14.64
N ASN A 85 -3.09 13.93 -13.67
CA ASN A 85 -2.83 14.22 -12.24
C ASN A 85 -1.63 13.49 -11.65
N ILE A 86 -1.11 12.44 -12.31
CA ILE A 86 -0.02 11.63 -11.77
C ILE A 86 1.24 11.79 -12.62
N ALA A 87 2.26 12.39 -12.01
CA ALA A 87 3.55 12.53 -12.66
C ALA A 87 4.14 11.16 -13.06
N HIS A 88 4.60 11.04 -14.31
CA HIS A 88 5.17 9.80 -14.85
C HIS A 88 4.18 8.62 -14.90
N TYR A 89 2.87 8.87 -14.94
CA TYR A 89 1.87 7.80 -15.08
C TYR A 89 2.10 7.03 -16.39
N PRO A 90 2.29 5.71 -16.33
CA PRO A 90 2.45 4.90 -17.54
C PRO A 90 1.08 4.59 -18.12
N LEU A 91 0.76 5.14 -19.28
CA LEU A 91 -0.51 4.86 -19.96
C LEU A 91 -0.75 3.37 -20.12
N THR A 92 -2.00 2.95 -19.94
CA THR A 92 -2.40 1.56 -20.13
C THR A 92 -2.22 1.15 -21.58
N PRO A 93 -1.43 0.10 -21.89
CA PRO A 93 -1.31 -0.40 -23.25
C PRO A 93 -2.66 -0.71 -23.87
N ALA A 94 -2.88 -0.29 -25.12
CA ALA A 94 -4.17 -0.43 -25.80
C ALA A 94 -4.70 -1.89 -25.81
N SER A 95 -3.80 -2.87 -25.84
CA SER A 95 -4.16 -4.30 -25.80
C SER A 95 -4.71 -4.76 -24.45
N LEU A 96 -4.49 -3.99 -23.37
CA LEU A 96 -4.96 -4.27 -22.02
C LEU A 96 -6.22 -3.46 -21.67
N SER A 97 -6.54 -2.41 -22.43
CA SER A 97 -7.73 -1.62 -22.13
C SER A 97 -8.99 -2.50 -22.15
N TRP A 98 -9.92 -2.21 -21.25
CA TRP A 98 -11.15 -2.99 -21.11
C TRP A 98 -11.94 -3.12 -22.41
N ARG A 99 -12.00 -2.05 -23.22
CA ARG A 99 -12.75 -2.02 -24.48
C ARG A 99 -12.09 -2.83 -25.60
N ASN A 100 -10.76 -2.92 -25.62
CA ASN A 100 -10.02 -3.55 -26.70
C ASN A 100 -9.58 -4.99 -26.39
N SER A 101 -9.57 -5.36 -25.10
CA SER A 101 -9.16 -6.69 -24.67
C SER A 101 -10.26 -7.74 -24.94
N SER A 102 -9.86 -8.98 -25.15
CA SER A 102 -10.74 -10.13 -25.37
C SER A 102 -10.35 -11.28 -24.44
N GLY A 103 -11.26 -12.23 -24.27
CA GLY A 103 -11.05 -13.40 -23.40
C GLY A 103 -12.01 -13.46 -22.20
N PRO A 104 -11.71 -14.31 -21.20
CA PRO A 104 -12.52 -14.44 -20.00
C PRO A 104 -12.64 -13.10 -19.25
N ILE A 105 -13.86 -12.75 -18.83
CA ILE A 105 -14.19 -11.42 -18.33
C ILE A 105 -13.34 -11.01 -17.10
N VAL A 106 -13.05 -11.95 -16.20
CA VAL A 106 -12.22 -11.70 -15.01
C VAL A 106 -10.76 -11.40 -15.42
N GLU A 107 -10.17 -12.18 -16.33
CA GLU A 107 -8.80 -11.96 -16.81
C GLU A 107 -8.67 -10.63 -17.54
N ARG A 108 -9.68 -10.24 -18.32
CA ARG A 108 -9.74 -8.94 -18.98
C ARG A 108 -9.74 -7.80 -17.95
N PHE A 109 -10.55 -7.93 -16.90
CA PHE A 109 -10.62 -6.92 -15.84
C PHE A 109 -9.30 -6.78 -15.09
N LEU A 110 -8.73 -7.89 -14.62
CA LEU A 110 -7.46 -7.89 -13.91
C LEU A 110 -6.33 -7.29 -14.76
N SER A 111 -6.34 -7.58 -16.06
CA SER A 111 -5.37 -6.98 -17.01
C SER A 111 -5.61 -5.49 -17.21
N ALA A 112 -6.85 -5.03 -17.28
CA ALA A 112 -7.18 -3.61 -17.46
C ALA A 112 -6.81 -2.77 -16.24
N ILE A 113 -7.02 -3.29 -15.02
CA ILE A 113 -6.57 -2.63 -13.78
C ILE A 113 -5.10 -2.93 -13.43
N ARG A 114 -4.40 -3.69 -14.28
CA ARG A 114 -2.98 -4.03 -14.16
C ARG A 114 -2.58 -4.54 -12.78
N VAL A 115 -3.27 -5.56 -12.29
CA VAL A 115 -2.92 -6.31 -11.07
C VAL A 115 -2.41 -7.70 -11.45
N ASN A 116 -1.75 -8.38 -10.49
CA ASN A 116 -1.22 -9.72 -10.70
C ASN A 116 -2.35 -10.72 -11.07
N PRO A 117 -2.32 -11.31 -12.28
CA PRO A 117 -3.36 -12.21 -12.74
C PRO A 117 -3.31 -13.60 -12.08
N GLY A 118 -2.30 -13.87 -11.27
CA GLY A 118 -2.17 -15.10 -10.46
C GLY A 118 -3.14 -15.16 -9.29
N LEU A 119 -3.78 -14.04 -8.93
CA LEU A 119 -4.81 -13.98 -7.88
C LEU A 119 -6.20 -14.22 -8.47
N SER A 120 -6.99 -15.06 -7.81
CA SER A 120 -8.32 -15.45 -8.30
C SER A 120 -9.48 -14.69 -7.66
N TYR A 121 -9.22 -13.93 -6.59
CA TYR A 121 -10.22 -13.18 -5.82
C TYR A 121 -11.48 -13.99 -5.49
N PRO A 122 -11.36 -15.14 -4.80
CA PRO A 122 -12.52 -15.98 -4.46
C PRO A 122 -13.45 -15.25 -3.49
N LEU A 123 -14.62 -15.86 -3.27
CA LEU A 123 -15.54 -15.42 -2.21
C LEU A 123 -15.03 -15.94 -0.86
N TYR A 124 -14.59 -15.03 0.01
CA TYR A 124 -14.09 -15.39 1.34
C TYR A 124 -14.04 -14.17 2.25
N VAL A 125 -13.87 -14.44 3.54
CA VAL A 125 -13.49 -13.45 4.56
C VAL A 125 -12.33 -13.95 5.40
N GLY A 126 -11.53 -13.02 5.86
CA GLY A 126 -10.38 -13.24 6.72
C GLY A 126 -10.77 -13.45 8.19
N PRO A 127 -9.77 -13.54 9.08
CA PRO A 127 -9.97 -13.59 10.52
C PRO A 127 -10.77 -12.38 11.00
N SER A 128 -11.77 -12.66 11.84
CA SER A 128 -12.69 -11.65 12.37
C SER A 128 -12.92 -11.91 13.85
N PRO A 129 -13.04 -10.87 14.69
CA PRO A 129 -13.49 -11.01 16.07
C PRO A 129 -14.87 -11.66 16.19
N GLU A 130 -15.71 -11.54 15.16
CA GLU A 130 -17.06 -12.09 15.12
C GLU A 130 -17.10 -13.59 14.84
N ARG A 131 -16.00 -14.15 14.29
CA ARG A 131 -15.89 -15.57 13.92
C ARG A 131 -14.92 -16.32 14.84
N SER A 132 -15.44 -16.87 15.91
CA SER A 132 -14.67 -17.66 16.88
C SER A 132 -14.55 -19.14 16.54
N ASN A 133 -15.38 -19.66 15.62
CA ASN A 133 -15.44 -21.07 15.27
C ASN A 133 -14.33 -21.47 14.27
N PRO A 134 -13.79 -22.71 14.34
CA PRO A 134 -12.85 -23.20 13.34
C PRO A 134 -13.46 -23.15 11.94
N VAL A 135 -12.62 -22.83 10.96
CA VAL A 135 -13.03 -22.82 9.54
C VAL A 135 -13.44 -24.22 9.11
N VAL A 136 -14.70 -24.38 8.67
CA VAL A 136 -15.23 -25.66 8.21
C VAL A 136 -14.71 -26.00 6.80
N LYS A 137 -14.49 -25.01 5.96
CA LYS A 137 -13.96 -25.13 4.60
C LYS A 137 -12.85 -24.10 4.39
N PRO A 138 -11.61 -24.38 4.81
CA PRO A 138 -10.49 -23.49 4.59
C PRO A 138 -10.16 -23.40 3.11
N LEU A 139 -9.83 -22.21 2.64
CA LEU A 139 -9.27 -22.01 1.30
C LEU A 139 -7.78 -22.39 1.30
N PRO A 140 -7.25 -23.00 0.24
CA PRO A 140 -5.81 -23.19 0.12
C PRO A 140 -5.12 -21.83 0.00
N TRP A 141 -3.94 -21.70 0.61
CA TRP A 141 -3.19 -20.43 0.58
C TRP A 141 -2.95 -19.92 -0.85
N SER A 142 -2.67 -20.83 -1.78
CA SER A 142 -2.50 -20.50 -3.20
C SER A 142 -3.73 -19.96 -3.93
N ALA A 143 -4.91 -20.04 -3.32
CA ALA A 143 -6.12 -19.39 -3.84
C ALA A 143 -6.26 -17.95 -3.32
N LEU A 144 -5.54 -17.58 -2.27
CA LEU A 144 -5.61 -16.30 -1.58
C LEU A 144 -4.41 -15.42 -1.90
N SER A 145 -3.22 -16.00 -2.02
CA SER A 145 -1.97 -15.26 -2.13
C SER A 145 -1.10 -15.78 -3.27
N PHE A 146 -0.45 -14.84 -3.95
CA PHE A 146 0.63 -15.13 -4.90
C PHE A 146 1.95 -15.48 -4.18
N LEU A 147 2.08 -15.08 -2.91
CA LEU A 147 3.26 -15.35 -2.10
C LEU A 147 3.35 -16.83 -1.74
N GLY A 148 4.51 -17.42 -2.01
CA GLY A 148 4.81 -18.78 -1.56
C GLY A 148 4.93 -18.86 -0.03
N GLY A 149 4.98 -20.09 0.49
CA GLY A 149 5.33 -20.35 1.89
C GLY A 149 4.17 -20.28 2.91
N GLY A 150 2.95 -20.02 2.48
CA GLY A 150 1.78 -20.15 3.35
C GLY A 150 1.57 -21.59 3.81
N ASN A 151 1.28 -21.79 5.10
CA ASN A 151 1.01 -23.11 5.67
C ASN A 151 -0.51 -23.33 5.86
N ALA A 152 -0.87 -24.59 6.13
CA ALA A 152 -2.27 -24.96 6.39
C ALA A 152 -2.89 -24.20 7.57
N GLN A 153 -2.09 -23.75 8.53
CA GLN A 153 -2.55 -22.98 9.68
C GLN A 153 -2.93 -21.55 9.30
N GLN A 154 -2.24 -20.92 8.34
CA GLN A 154 -2.67 -19.64 7.78
C GLN A 154 -3.96 -19.79 6.98
N ALA A 155 -4.03 -20.76 6.08
CA ALA A 155 -5.23 -21.03 5.29
C ALA A 155 -6.46 -21.36 6.15
N SER A 156 -6.28 -22.02 7.31
CA SER A 156 -7.37 -22.36 8.23
C SER A 156 -8.04 -21.15 8.90
N ARG A 157 -7.56 -19.94 8.65
CA ARG A 157 -8.10 -18.69 9.20
C ARG A 157 -9.02 -17.95 8.24
N TYR A 158 -9.22 -18.47 7.01
CA TYR A 158 -10.02 -17.82 5.96
C TYR A 158 -11.25 -18.66 5.63
N TRP A 159 -12.44 -18.05 5.72
CA TRP A 159 -13.75 -18.70 5.50
C TRP A 159 -14.19 -18.51 4.07
N SER A 160 -14.39 -19.59 3.36
CA SER A 160 -15.05 -19.56 2.06
C SER A 160 -16.50 -19.14 2.20
N LEU A 161 -16.95 -18.23 1.33
CA LEU A 161 -18.34 -17.81 1.20
C LEU A 161 -18.95 -18.43 -0.05
N THR A 162 -20.30 -18.55 -0.05
CA THR A 162 -21.09 -18.94 -1.22
C THR A 162 -21.77 -17.72 -1.83
N GLU A 163 -22.08 -17.80 -3.12
CA GLU A 163 -22.81 -16.74 -3.83
C GLU A 163 -24.13 -16.43 -3.13
N GLY A 164 -24.42 -15.16 -2.85
CA GLY A 164 -25.61 -14.70 -2.16
C GLY A 164 -25.60 -14.87 -0.63
N GLU A 165 -24.55 -15.46 -0.05
CA GLU A 165 -24.41 -15.57 1.41
C GLU A 165 -24.33 -14.19 2.04
N SER A 166 -25.12 -13.95 3.12
CA SER A 166 -25.08 -12.70 3.85
C SER A 166 -23.79 -12.60 4.66
N VAL A 167 -23.02 -11.55 4.45
CA VAL A 167 -21.73 -11.31 5.10
C VAL A 167 -21.68 -9.89 5.67
N SER A 168 -21.05 -9.72 6.83
CA SER A 168 -20.85 -8.40 7.45
C SER A 168 -20.00 -7.49 6.55
N VAL A 169 -20.43 -6.24 6.39
CA VAL A 169 -19.64 -5.21 5.68
C VAL A 169 -18.27 -5.03 6.34
N ALA A 170 -18.23 -5.09 7.67
CA ALA A 170 -16.98 -4.98 8.40
C ALA A 170 -16.00 -6.11 8.04
N GLU A 171 -16.48 -7.36 7.90
CA GLU A 171 -15.66 -8.49 7.46
C GLU A 171 -15.16 -8.31 6.02
N VAL A 172 -16.01 -7.85 5.11
CA VAL A 172 -15.62 -7.61 3.71
C VAL A 172 -14.54 -6.53 3.64
N LEU A 173 -14.73 -5.40 4.32
CA LEU A 173 -13.82 -4.26 4.29
C LEU A 173 -12.46 -4.61 4.93
N ALA A 174 -12.47 -5.24 6.12
CA ALA A 174 -11.25 -5.65 6.81
C ALA A 174 -10.48 -6.71 6.00
N THR A 175 -11.16 -7.73 5.45
CA THR A 175 -10.51 -8.73 4.58
C THR A 175 -9.88 -8.08 3.36
N ALA A 176 -10.61 -7.20 2.69
CA ALA A 176 -10.15 -6.57 1.47
C ALA A 176 -8.99 -5.61 1.71
N SER A 177 -8.85 -5.02 2.90
CA SER A 177 -7.71 -4.17 3.23
C SER A 177 -6.37 -4.92 3.30
N ASP A 178 -6.38 -6.25 3.49
CA ASP A 178 -5.17 -7.08 3.44
C ASP A 178 -4.85 -7.62 2.03
N GLU A 179 -5.82 -7.63 1.11
CA GLU A 179 -5.68 -8.31 -0.19
C GLU A 179 -4.54 -7.77 -1.06
N PRO A 180 -4.21 -6.46 -1.10
CA PRO A 180 -3.05 -5.99 -1.86
C PRO A 180 -1.73 -6.64 -1.42
N ASP A 181 -1.51 -6.85 -0.13
CA ASP A 181 -0.32 -7.53 0.41
C ASP A 181 -0.27 -9.04 0.09
N LEU A 182 -1.38 -9.63 -0.34
CA LEU A 182 -1.38 -11.02 -0.79
C LEU A 182 -0.76 -11.19 -2.19
N GLY A 183 -0.25 -10.11 -2.78
CA GLY A 183 0.53 -10.11 -4.00
C GLY A 183 -0.14 -9.43 -5.19
N MET A 184 -1.10 -8.52 -4.96
CA MET A 184 -1.80 -7.79 -6.02
C MET A 184 -0.84 -7.04 -6.93
N ASP A 185 0.21 -6.46 -6.37
CA ASP A 185 1.19 -5.62 -7.07
C ASP A 185 2.53 -6.30 -7.34
N ILE A 186 2.64 -7.60 -7.10
CA ILE A 186 3.87 -8.35 -7.34
C ILE A 186 4.06 -8.67 -8.83
N GLY A 187 5.26 -8.44 -9.33
CA GLY A 187 5.68 -8.90 -10.64
C GLY A 187 5.20 -8.07 -11.81
N LEU A 188 4.84 -6.79 -11.60
CA LEU A 188 4.18 -5.94 -12.60
C LEU A 188 5.14 -5.18 -13.52
N PHE A 189 6.45 -5.18 -13.26
CA PHE A 189 7.47 -4.48 -14.06
C PHE A 189 8.15 -5.41 -15.07
N ASP A 190 8.76 -4.82 -16.11
CA ASP A 190 9.41 -5.54 -17.20
C ASP A 190 10.53 -6.48 -16.71
N ASP A 191 11.23 -6.09 -15.66
CA ASP A 191 12.39 -6.77 -15.08
C ASP A 191 12.06 -7.67 -13.87
N ASN A 192 10.78 -7.88 -13.58
CA ASN A 192 10.37 -8.83 -12.53
C ASN A 192 10.29 -10.30 -13.01
N GLY A 193 10.65 -10.58 -14.23
CA GLY A 193 10.69 -11.95 -14.77
C GLY A 193 9.33 -12.58 -15.06
N THR A 194 8.24 -11.81 -15.04
CA THR A 194 6.88 -12.29 -15.33
C THR A 194 6.43 -11.96 -16.74
N ALA A 195 5.65 -12.85 -17.37
CA ALA A 195 5.12 -12.61 -18.71
C ALA A 195 4.08 -11.48 -18.75
N PHE A 196 3.38 -11.22 -17.64
CA PHE A 196 2.42 -10.12 -17.53
C PHE A 196 3.10 -8.78 -17.28
N GLY A 197 4.15 -8.73 -16.44
CA GLY A 197 4.93 -7.51 -16.20
C GLY A 197 5.46 -6.90 -17.52
N GLN A 198 6.00 -7.72 -18.41
CA GLN A 198 6.48 -7.29 -19.74
C GLN A 198 5.38 -6.66 -20.62
N ARG A 199 4.10 -6.90 -20.32
CA ARG A 199 2.96 -6.39 -21.11
C ARG A 199 2.25 -5.21 -20.46
N TYR A 200 2.48 -4.97 -19.15
CA TYR A 200 1.69 -4.02 -18.37
C TYR A 200 2.11 -2.56 -18.59
N GLY A 201 3.25 -2.33 -19.24
CA GLY A 201 3.69 -0.99 -19.65
C GLY A 201 4.25 -0.13 -18.52
N PHE A 202 4.53 -0.69 -17.36
CA PHE A 202 5.19 0.05 -16.26
C PHE A 202 6.68 0.30 -16.54
N GLY A 203 7.27 -0.40 -17.53
CA GLY A 203 8.69 -0.34 -17.80
C GLY A 203 9.51 -1.05 -16.72
N ARG A 204 10.78 -0.65 -16.58
CA ARG A 204 11.64 -1.18 -15.52
C ARG A 204 11.20 -0.67 -14.15
N GLN A 205 11.36 -1.51 -13.14
CA GLN A 205 11.07 -1.15 -11.76
C GLN A 205 11.89 0.07 -11.32
N PRO A 206 11.27 1.11 -10.75
CA PRO A 206 11.96 2.35 -10.45
C PRO A 206 12.82 2.26 -9.18
N PHE A 207 12.42 1.47 -8.21
CA PHE A 207 13.14 1.23 -6.94
C PHE A 207 12.60 -0.05 -6.29
N GLY A 208 13.23 -0.49 -5.20
CA GLY A 208 13.01 -1.81 -4.64
C GLY A 208 13.87 -2.87 -5.33
N ASN A 209 13.94 -4.07 -4.77
CA ASN A 209 14.69 -5.18 -5.38
C ASN A 209 13.78 -5.96 -6.36
N PRO A 210 14.03 -5.91 -7.69
CA PRO A 210 13.17 -6.57 -8.67
C PRO A 210 13.21 -8.11 -8.60
N ASN A 211 14.16 -8.68 -7.87
CA ASN A 211 14.30 -10.12 -7.70
C ASN A 211 13.62 -10.65 -6.44
N LEU A 212 13.02 -9.77 -5.65
CA LEU A 212 12.26 -10.12 -4.45
C LEU A 212 10.78 -9.74 -4.66
N ASP A 213 9.89 -10.68 -4.40
CA ASP A 213 8.46 -10.48 -4.57
C ASP A 213 7.98 -9.19 -3.89
N TYR A 214 8.28 -9.03 -2.61
CA TYR A 214 7.94 -7.82 -1.86
C TYR A 214 8.65 -6.55 -2.37
N GLY A 215 9.88 -6.67 -2.85
CA GLY A 215 10.60 -5.54 -3.43
C GLY A 215 9.94 -5.05 -4.72
N SER A 216 9.28 -5.94 -5.46
CA SER A 216 8.62 -5.61 -6.73
C SER A 216 7.34 -4.79 -6.56
N GLN A 217 6.66 -4.89 -5.41
CA GLN A 217 5.44 -4.10 -5.14
C GLN A 217 5.72 -2.70 -4.55
N ALA A 218 6.95 -2.43 -4.06
CA ALA A 218 7.29 -1.18 -3.39
C ALA A 218 6.81 0.11 -4.11
N PRO A 219 6.92 0.26 -5.45
CA PRO A 219 6.43 1.45 -6.14
C PRO A 219 4.92 1.68 -6.07
N PHE A 220 4.14 0.66 -5.74
CA PHE A 220 2.69 0.76 -5.57
C PHE A 220 2.27 1.08 -4.14
N HIS A 221 3.13 0.83 -3.16
CA HIS A 221 2.85 0.99 -1.74
C HIS A 221 3.54 2.23 -1.13
N MET A 222 4.55 2.79 -1.80
CA MET A 222 5.32 3.94 -1.34
C MET A 222 4.99 5.20 -2.15
N GLY A 223 4.72 6.31 -1.46
CA GLY A 223 4.34 7.59 -2.05
C GLY A 223 5.35 8.70 -1.78
N PHE A 224 6.44 8.75 -2.55
CA PHE A 224 7.51 9.74 -2.39
C PHE A 224 7.19 11.07 -3.08
N TYR A 225 6.03 11.65 -2.78
CA TYR A 225 5.53 12.86 -3.46
C TYR A 225 6.22 14.16 -3.03
N HIS A 226 6.87 14.19 -1.85
CA HIS A 226 7.45 15.39 -1.25
C HIS A 226 8.99 15.39 -1.25
N LEU A 227 9.60 14.71 -2.24
CA LEU A 227 11.05 14.77 -2.42
C LEU A 227 11.52 16.22 -2.64
N ASP A 228 12.63 16.61 -2.02
CA ASP A 228 13.28 17.87 -2.33
C ASP A 228 13.84 17.87 -3.77
N TRP A 229 14.16 19.06 -4.28
CA TRP A 229 14.62 19.21 -5.66
C TRP A 229 15.93 18.43 -5.93
N LEU A 230 16.81 18.33 -4.93
CA LEU A 230 18.10 17.65 -5.06
C LEU A 230 17.89 16.13 -5.17
N ALA A 231 17.01 15.57 -4.35
CA ALA A 231 16.61 14.16 -4.43
C ALA A 231 15.96 13.83 -5.78
N ARG A 232 15.06 14.70 -6.28
CA ARG A 232 14.41 14.53 -7.61
C ARG A 232 15.42 14.50 -8.76
N VAL A 233 16.46 15.33 -8.69
CA VAL A 233 17.50 15.39 -9.71
C VAL A 233 18.47 14.20 -9.59
N ALA A 234 18.86 13.84 -8.37
CA ALA A 234 19.80 12.76 -8.12
C ALA A 234 19.19 11.36 -8.37
N GLN A 235 17.91 11.18 -8.06
CA GLN A 235 17.19 9.90 -8.16
C GLN A 235 15.78 10.11 -8.74
N PRO A 236 15.69 10.43 -10.05
CA PRO A 236 14.41 10.75 -10.70
C PRO A 236 13.40 9.58 -10.64
N ASP A 237 13.88 8.35 -10.60
CA ASP A 237 13.03 7.17 -10.53
C ASP A 237 12.20 7.08 -9.24
N LEU A 238 12.63 7.70 -8.14
CA LEU A 238 11.84 7.76 -6.90
C LEU A 238 10.51 8.52 -7.07
N GLN A 239 10.34 9.30 -8.13
CA GLN A 239 9.08 9.98 -8.44
C GLN A 239 8.04 9.06 -9.10
N ARG A 240 8.45 7.87 -9.53
CA ARG A 240 7.57 6.88 -10.18
C ARG A 240 6.91 5.99 -9.12
N THR A 241 5.89 6.55 -8.44
CA THR A 241 5.13 5.90 -7.36
C THR A 241 3.65 5.92 -7.69
N TYR A 242 2.91 4.86 -7.32
CA TYR A 242 1.57 4.63 -7.82
C TYR A 242 0.44 4.49 -6.78
N PRO A 243 0.63 4.74 -5.46
CA PRO A 243 -0.48 4.65 -4.50
C PRO A 243 -1.63 5.60 -4.84
N LEU A 244 -1.35 6.83 -5.28
CA LEU A 244 -2.39 7.78 -5.71
C LEU A 244 -3.26 7.20 -6.83
N TRP A 245 -2.65 6.52 -7.80
CA TRP A 245 -3.39 5.82 -8.85
C TRP A 245 -4.26 4.69 -8.30
N ARG A 246 -3.72 3.84 -7.41
CA ARG A 246 -4.48 2.74 -6.80
C ARG A 246 -5.66 3.26 -5.99
N ILE A 247 -5.47 4.30 -5.19
CA ILE A 247 -6.52 4.94 -4.40
C ILE A 247 -7.63 5.49 -5.32
N ALA A 248 -7.28 6.25 -6.37
CA ALA A 248 -8.26 6.76 -7.31
C ALA A 248 -9.00 5.63 -8.05
N LEU A 249 -8.29 4.66 -8.59
CA LEU A 249 -8.85 3.52 -9.31
C LEU A 249 -9.87 2.75 -8.45
N PHE A 250 -9.49 2.39 -7.23
CA PHE A 250 -10.37 1.59 -6.37
C PHE A 250 -11.51 2.42 -5.78
N GLY A 251 -11.30 3.72 -5.57
CA GLY A 251 -12.38 4.64 -5.21
C GLY A 251 -13.46 4.73 -6.29
N GLU A 252 -13.06 4.91 -7.55
CA GLU A 252 -14.01 5.00 -8.66
C GLU A 252 -14.71 3.66 -8.95
N LEU A 253 -14.00 2.54 -8.83
CA LEU A 253 -14.60 1.21 -8.93
C LEU A 253 -15.59 0.95 -7.79
N ALA A 254 -15.32 1.41 -6.58
CA ALA A 254 -16.26 1.33 -5.46
C ALA A 254 -17.52 2.15 -5.73
N ASP A 255 -17.37 3.39 -6.20
CA ASP A 255 -18.48 4.28 -6.50
C ASP A 255 -19.39 3.71 -7.61
N VAL A 256 -18.81 3.13 -8.67
CA VAL A 256 -19.64 2.47 -9.68
C VAL A 256 -20.38 1.26 -9.13
N ALA A 257 -19.71 0.43 -8.33
CA ALA A 257 -20.33 -0.75 -7.74
C ALA A 257 -21.50 -0.36 -6.80
N PHE A 258 -21.35 0.68 -5.97
CA PHE A 258 -22.44 1.17 -5.13
C PHE A 258 -23.60 1.74 -5.95
N ARG A 259 -23.34 2.56 -6.97
CA ARG A 259 -24.37 3.16 -7.82
C ARG A 259 -25.18 2.13 -8.60
N THR A 260 -24.56 1.03 -8.97
CA THR A 260 -25.21 -0.01 -9.80
C THR A 260 -25.82 -1.15 -8.97
N GLY A 261 -25.74 -1.05 -7.61
CA GLY A 261 -26.42 -2.00 -6.73
C GLY A 261 -25.61 -3.26 -6.40
N HIS A 262 -24.27 -3.18 -6.48
CA HIS A 262 -23.32 -4.25 -6.17
C HIS A 262 -22.52 -3.95 -4.89
N PRO A 263 -23.17 -3.83 -3.70
CA PRO A 263 -22.53 -3.32 -2.50
C PRO A 263 -21.37 -4.18 -1.99
N TYR A 264 -21.38 -5.50 -2.25
CA TYR A 264 -20.26 -6.37 -1.90
C TYR A 264 -18.96 -5.91 -2.56
N TRP A 265 -19.00 -5.63 -3.87
CA TRP A 265 -17.85 -5.12 -4.62
C TRP A 265 -17.53 -3.67 -4.27
N GLY A 266 -18.52 -2.85 -3.97
CA GLY A 266 -18.30 -1.51 -3.47
C GLY A 266 -17.43 -1.50 -2.21
N TRP A 267 -17.79 -2.29 -1.22
CA TRP A 267 -17.02 -2.41 0.02
C TRP A 267 -15.66 -3.09 -0.19
N ARG A 268 -15.57 -4.09 -1.08
CA ARG A 268 -14.30 -4.77 -1.36
C ARG A 268 -13.30 -3.84 -2.06
N PHE A 269 -13.73 -3.04 -3.03
CA PHE A 269 -12.88 -2.03 -3.66
C PHE A 269 -12.49 -0.91 -2.69
N LEU A 270 -13.39 -0.47 -1.80
CA LEU A 270 -13.01 0.47 -0.73
C LEU A 270 -11.93 -0.13 0.18
N GLY A 271 -12.00 -1.41 0.50
CA GLY A 271 -10.98 -2.11 1.26
C GLY A 271 -9.64 -2.11 0.54
N TRP A 272 -9.61 -2.39 -0.78
CA TRP A 272 -8.38 -2.31 -1.56
C TRP A 272 -7.78 -0.91 -1.56
N GLY A 273 -8.59 0.14 -1.72
CA GLY A 273 -8.12 1.51 -1.63
C GLY A 273 -7.64 1.90 -0.23
N LEU A 274 -8.31 1.41 0.81
CA LEU A 274 -7.97 1.65 2.22
C LEU A 274 -6.59 1.12 2.60
N HIS A 275 -6.15 0.02 2.00
CA HIS A 275 -4.81 -0.50 2.12
C HIS A 275 -3.75 0.58 1.81
N TYR A 276 -3.80 1.16 0.61
CA TYR A 276 -2.83 2.18 0.18
C TYR A 276 -2.97 3.49 0.98
N VAL A 277 -4.18 3.82 1.43
CA VAL A 277 -4.39 4.94 2.38
C VAL A 277 -3.65 4.65 3.68
N GLY A 278 -3.74 3.41 4.20
CA GLY A 278 -3.03 2.96 5.38
C GLY A 278 -1.51 3.06 5.21
N ASP A 279 -0.98 2.53 4.11
CA ASP A 279 0.43 2.58 3.78
C ASP A 279 0.99 3.99 3.84
N LEU A 280 0.30 4.94 3.24
CA LEU A 280 0.77 6.34 3.18
C LEU A 280 0.77 7.05 4.54
N THR A 281 0.17 6.49 5.59
CA THR A 281 0.31 7.00 6.96
C THR A 281 1.59 6.56 7.64
N GLN A 282 2.28 5.55 7.10
CA GLN A 282 3.53 5.03 7.60
C GLN A 282 4.72 5.86 7.06
N PRO A 283 5.53 6.50 7.93
CA PRO A 283 6.58 7.43 7.48
C PRO A 283 7.60 6.86 6.50
N TYR A 284 7.95 5.56 6.62
CA TYR A 284 8.85 4.90 5.67
C TYR A 284 8.24 4.71 4.28
N HIS A 285 6.92 4.80 4.14
CA HIS A 285 6.24 4.80 2.85
C HIS A 285 6.15 6.19 2.20
N ALA A 286 6.41 7.25 2.97
CA ALA A 286 6.37 8.63 2.46
C ALA A 286 7.77 9.25 2.23
N VAL A 287 8.81 8.69 2.86
CA VAL A 287 10.20 9.17 2.76
C VAL A 287 11.15 8.01 2.48
N PRO A 288 11.99 8.07 1.44
CA PRO A 288 12.91 6.96 1.11
C PRO A 288 13.91 6.63 2.22
N LEU A 289 14.38 7.65 2.93
CA LEU A 289 15.42 7.55 3.98
C LEU A 289 15.03 8.46 5.16
N PRO A 290 14.06 8.08 6.01
CA PRO A 290 13.70 8.83 7.21
C PRO A 290 14.92 9.09 8.09
N GLY A 291 15.01 10.30 8.69
CA GLY A 291 16.13 10.70 9.55
C GLY A 291 17.44 11.01 8.81
N VAL A 292 17.50 10.86 7.48
CA VAL A 292 18.70 11.12 6.66
C VAL A 292 18.42 12.26 5.68
N SER A 293 19.21 13.33 5.77
CA SER A 293 19.09 14.43 4.79
C SER A 293 19.63 14.00 3.41
N THR A 294 19.11 14.63 2.34
CA THR A 294 19.56 14.35 0.97
C THR A 294 21.07 14.56 0.80
N LEU A 295 21.66 15.54 1.48
CA LEU A 295 23.13 15.74 1.46
C LEU A 295 23.88 14.59 2.14
N GLN A 296 23.39 14.06 3.25
CA GLN A 296 23.97 12.88 3.89
C GLN A 296 23.84 11.64 3.00
N ALA A 297 22.69 11.46 2.36
CA ALA A 297 22.48 10.39 1.40
C ALA A 297 23.46 10.46 0.23
N LEU A 298 23.64 11.63 -0.37
CA LEU A 298 24.64 11.85 -1.43
C LEU A 298 26.07 11.63 -0.96
N TRP A 299 26.40 12.05 0.26
CA TRP A 299 27.71 11.82 0.84
C TRP A 299 27.98 10.33 1.06
N SER A 300 26.99 9.55 1.46
CA SER A 300 27.12 8.10 1.59
C SER A 300 27.39 7.40 0.25
N VAL A 301 26.84 7.93 -0.85
CA VAL A 301 27.16 7.47 -2.21
C VAL A 301 28.65 7.68 -2.51
N VAL A 302 29.19 8.87 -2.20
CA VAL A 302 30.61 9.18 -2.40
C VAL A 302 31.50 8.25 -1.56
N GLN A 303 31.05 7.86 -0.37
CA GLN A 303 31.77 6.94 0.51
C GLN A 303 31.58 5.46 0.20
N GLY A 304 30.71 5.10 -0.75
CA GLY A 304 30.35 3.70 -1.05
C GLY A 304 29.52 3.02 0.03
N LYS A 305 28.83 3.79 0.90
CA LYS A 305 28.04 3.30 2.05
C LYS A 305 26.53 3.31 1.84
N THR A 306 26.08 3.48 0.62
CA THR A 306 24.64 3.56 0.31
C THR A 306 23.89 2.29 0.71
N SER A 307 24.47 1.11 0.44
CA SER A 307 23.86 -0.16 0.80
C SER A 307 23.72 -0.35 2.31
N GLU A 308 24.72 0.07 3.09
CA GLU A 308 24.66 0.04 4.56
C GLU A 308 23.49 0.92 5.07
N MET A 309 23.36 2.12 4.54
CA MET A 309 22.33 3.07 4.94
C MET A 309 20.93 2.56 4.56
N VAL A 310 20.77 2.03 3.34
CA VAL A 310 19.52 1.41 2.90
C VAL A 310 19.16 0.22 3.78
N GLN A 311 20.13 -0.63 4.14
CA GLN A 311 19.89 -1.77 5.02
C GLN A 311 19.41 -1.33 6.42
N LEU A 312 20.00 -0.28 6.99
CA LEU A 312 19.58 0.24 8.30
C LEU A 312 18.14 0.78 8.26
N VAL A 313 17.77 1.53 7.22
CA VAL A 313 16.40 2.03 7.06
C VAL A 313 15.43 0.87 6.86
N SER A 314 15.81 -0.11 6.07
CA SER A 314 15.05 -1.33 5.82
C SER A 314 14.78 -2.11 7.12
N ASN A 315 15.79 -2.29 7.94
CA ASN A 315 15.67 -2.96 9.23
C ASN A 315 14.72 -2.20 10.18
N ARG A 316 14.86 -0.87 10.28
CA ARG A 316 13.99 -0.04 11.12
C ARG A 316 12.54 -0.09 10.68
N HIS A 317 12.32 -0.08 9.37
CA HIS A 317 11.01 -0.25 8.76
C HIS A 317 10.38 -1.59 9.19
N GLY A 318 11.01 -2.73 8.90
CA GLY A 318 10.47 -4.04 9.29
C GLY A 318 10.32 -4.23 10.81
N VAL A 319 11.22 -3.64 11.59
CA VAL A 319 11.13 -3.65 13.07
C VAL A 319 9.86 -2.95 13.56
N ILE A 320 9.56 -1.75 13.05
CA ILE A 320 8.40 -1.01 13.55
C ILE A 320 7.07 -1.62 13.12
N GLU A 321 7.02 -2.21 11.95
CA GLU A 321 5.86 -2.98 11.48
C GLU A 321 5.62 -4.22 12.35
N SER A 322 6.68 -4.98 12.63
CA SER A 322 6.60 -6.13 13.53
C SER A 322 6.19 -5.72 14.95
N TYR A 323 6.66 -4.54 15.41
CA TYR A 323 6.28 -3.97 16.71
C TYR A 323 4.78 -3.62 16.75
N GLN A 324 4.31 -2.85 15.77
CA GLN A 324 2.91 -2.45 15.64
C GLN A 324 1.99 -3.69 15.59
N TYR A 325 2.29 -4.66 14.73
CA TYR A 325 1.54 -5.90 14.61
C TYR A 325 1.40 -6.63 15.94
N GLN A 326 2.52 -6.86 16.65
CA GLN A 326 2.49 -7.57 17.93
C GLN A 326 1.69 -6.82 19.00
N ARG A 327 1.82 -5.47 19.04
CA ARG A 327 1.09 -4.64 20.00
C ARG A 327 -0.41 -4.66 19.76
N LEU A 328 -0.84 -4.46 18.51
CA LEU A 328 -2.27 -4.49 18.16
C LEU A 328 -2.86 -5.88 18.37
N LYS A 329 -2.19 -6.91 17.88
CA LYS A 329 -2.67 -8.29 18.02
C LYS A 329 -2.80 -8.73 19.47
N ALA A 330 -1.84 -8.38 20.33
CA ALA A 330 -1.92 -8.69 21.76
C ALA A 330 -3.08 -7.96 22.43
N ALA A 331 -3.27 -6.67 22.12
CA ALA A 331 -4.34 -5.86 22.67
C ALA A 331 -5.73 -6.34 22.20
N LEU A 332 -5.88 -6.68 20.92
CA LEU A 332 -7.12 -7.25 20.37
C LEU A 332 -7.44 -8.61 21.01
N ALA A 333 -6.45 -9.49 21.15
CA ALA A 333 -6.65 -10.80 21.74
C ALA A 333 -7.00 -10.74 23.24
N ALA A 334 -6.54 -9.69 23.94
CA ALA A 334 -6.87 -9.42 25.34
C ALA A 334 -8.13 -8.56 25.52
N GLU A 335 -8.76 -8.10 24.44
CA GLU A 335 -9.86 -7.12 24.43
C GLU A 335 -9.52 -5.86 25.24
N GLU A 336 -8.24 -5.46 25.24
CA GLU A 336 -7.73 -4.32 26.01
C GLU A 336 -7.96 -3.00 25.23
N TRP A 337 -9.22 -2.58 25.13
CA TRP A 337 -9.62 -1.39 24.34
C TRP A 337 -9.04 -0.07 24.88
N SER A 338 -8.53 -0.06 26.10
CA SER A 338 -7.78 1.07 26.68
C SER A 338 -6.31 1.14 26.22
N ALA A 339 -5.80 0.10 25.54
CA ALA A 339 -4.43 0.09 25.04
C ALA A 339 -4.17 1.26 24.08
N PRO A 340 -3.00 1.93 24.15
CA PRO A 340 -2.73 3.15 23.40
C PRO A 340 -2.99 3.01 21.89
N LEU A 341 -2.53 1.92 21.26
CA LEU A 341 -2.68 1.73 19.82
C LEU A 341 -4.14 1.46 19.42
N LEU A 342 -4.91 0.70 20.20
CA LEU A 342 -6.33 0.47 19.90
C LEU A 342 -7.15 1.75 20.04
N ARG A 343 -6.85 2.58 21.04
CA ARG A 343 -7.51 3.90 21.17
C ARG A 343 -7.19 4.80 19.99
N ALA A 344 -5.94 4.80 19.55
CA ALA A 344 -5.49 5.60 18.40
C ALA A 344 -6.25 5.22 17.11
N VAL A 345 -6.42 3.92 16.85
CA VAL A 345 -7.16 3.45 15.67
C VAL A 345 -8.68 3.63 15.80
N ALA A 346 -9.22 3.72 17.01
CA ALA A 346 -10.64 3.96 17.26
C ALA A 346 -11.06 5.44 17.13
N GLU A 347 -10.10 6.37 16.96
CA GLU A 347 -10.40 7.79 16.78
C GLU A 347 -11.16 8.04 15.47
N GLN A 348 -12.26 8.81 15.55
CA GLN A 348 -13.07 9.12 14.38
C GLN A 348 -12.57 10.39 13.67
N GLY A 349 -12.55 10.33 12.33
CA GLY A 349 -12.28 11.48 11.47
C GLY A 349 -13.56 12.17 10.98
N ASN A 350 -13.39 13.22 10.17
CA ASN A 350 -14.50 13.81 9.44
C ASN A 350 -14.93 12.87 8.29
N THR A 351 -16.11 13.13 7.74
CA THR A 351 -16.67 12.38 6.62
C THR A 351 -16.86 13.25 5.37
N ASP A 352 -16.18 14.39 5.32
CA ASP A 352 -16.27 15.32 4.19
C ASP A 352 -15.82 14.67 2.88
N PRO A 353 -16.41 15.07 1.75
CA PRO A 353 -15.95 14.63 0.44
C PRO A 353 -14.45 14.89 0.24
N LEU A 354 -13.75 13.91 -0.33
CA LEU A 354 -12.33 14.03 -0.63
C LEU A 354 -12.07 14.15 -2.14
N GLU A 355 -11.07 14.94 -2.50
CA GLU A 355 -10.45 14.96 -3.81
C GLU A 355 -9.14 14.16 -3.69
N TYR A 356 -8.88 13.24 -4.62
CA TYR A 356 -7.80 12.25 -4.48
C TYR A 356 -6.42 12.87 -4.33
N THR A 357 -6.10 13.87 -5.16
CA THR A 357 -4.75 14.45 -5.18
C THR A 357 -4.47 15.20 -3.89
N SER A 358 -5.36 16.11 -3.48
CA SER A 358 -5.19 16.89 -2.24
C SER A 358 -5.19 15.97 -1.02
N PHE A 359 -6.09 14.98 -0.97
CA PHE A 359 -6.17 14.01 0.10
C PHE A 359 -4.85 13.24 0.28
N VAL A 360 -4.30 12.68 -0.80
CA VAL A 360 -3.03 11.93 -0.76
C VAL A 360 -1.84 12.85 -0.47
N MET A 361 -1.81 14.06 -1.05
CA MET A 361 -0.74 15.02 -0.81
C MET A 361 -0.71 15.50 0.64
N ASP A 362 -1.86 15.75 1.26
CA ASP A 362 -1.93 16.19 2.66
C ASP A 362 -1.57 15.06 3.62
N LEU A 363 -2.05 13.84 3.33
CA LEU A 363 -1.72 12.65 4.08
C LEU A 363 -0.21 12.39 4.09
N THR A 364 0.41 12.33 2.92
CA THR A 364 1.84 12.05 2.79
C THR A 364 2.71 13.20 3.33
N ARG A 365 2.27 14.45 3.23
CA ARG A 365 2.96 15.60 3.84
C ARG A 365 3.03 15.45 5.36
N ALA A 366 1.95 14.99 5.99
CA ALA A 366 1.93 14.74 7.42
C ALA A 366 2.87 13.59 7.81
N SER A 367 2.93 12.51 7.01
CA SER A 367 3.86 11.39 7.21
C SER A 367 5.32 11.81 7.05
N VAL A 368 5.63 12.66 6.06
CA VAL A 368 6.97 13.25 5.86
C VAL A 368 7.36 14.11 7.06
N ALA A 369 6.45 14.92 7.60
CA ALA A 369 6.72 15.76 8.76
C ALA A 369 7.09 14.95 10.02
N ALA A 370 6.48 13.77 10.20
CA ALA A 370 6.75 12.88 11.32
C ALA A 370 8.01 12.01 11.14
N ALA A 371 8.51 11.84 9.91
CA ALA A 371 9.47 10.81 9.56
C ALA A 371 10.79 10.84 10.35
N SER A 372 11.36 12.02 10.58
CA SER A 372 12.66 12.15 11.29
C SER A 372 12.53 11.81 12.77
N GLU A 373 11.47 12.23 13.45
CA GLU A 373 11.24 11.90 14.85
C GLU A 373 10.90 10.42 15.01
N PHE A 374 10.04 9.91 14.13
CA PHE A 374 9.66 8.49 14.10
C PHE A 374 10.89 7.58 13.99
N ASP A 375 11.78 7.84 13.02
CA ASP A 375 13.04 7.08 12.84
C ASP A 375 13.98 7.22 14.05
N ALA A 376 14.13 8.42 14.62
CA ALA A 376 14.97 8.66 15.78
C ALA A 376 14.52 7.90 17.02
N VAL A 377 13.21 7.82 17.25
CA VAL A 377 12.64 7.06 18.38
C VAL A 377 12.91 5.56 18.19
N ILE A 378 12.73 5.02 16.99
CA ILE A 378 13.03 3.62 16.69
C ILE A 378 14.51 3.33 16.91
N ALA A 379 15.39 4.15 16.34
CA ALA A 379 16.85 4.00 16.49
C ALA A 379 17.32 4.07 17.93
N THR A 380 16.62 4.82 18.79
CA THR A 380 16.98 5.02 20.21
C THR A 380 16.43 3.91 21.10
N HIS A 381 15.20 3.47 20.86
CA HIS A 381 14.47 2.63 21.81
C HIS A 381 14.41 1.14 21.42
N VAL A 382 14.82 0.78 20.21
CA VAL A 382 15.03 -0.62 19.83
C VAL A 382 16.48 -1.03 20.05
N SER A 383 16.75 -2.33 20.13
CA SER A 383 18.09 -2.86 20.28
C SER A 383 19.01 -2.44 19.12
N PRO A 384 20.22 -1.87 19.38
CA PRO A 384 21.13 -1.45 18.31
C PRO A 384 21.46 -2.53 17.29
N ARG A 385 21.50 -3.79 17.69
CA ARG A 385 21.74 -4.92 16.78
C ARG A 385 20.71 -5.02 15.65
N PHE A 386 19.50 -4.54 15.87
CA PHE A 386 18.43 -4.57 14.87
C PHE A 386 18.36 -3.30 14.01
N VAL A 387 18.74 -2.15 14.57
CA VAL A 387 18.46 -0.86 13.96
C VAL A 387 19.72 -0.03 13.65
N SER A 388 20.90 -0.52 14.04
CA SER A 388 22.19 0.19 13.86
C SER A 388 23.31 -0.69 13.29
N ASP A 389 23.08 -1.99 13.09
CA ASP A 389 24.05 -2.89 12.44
C ASP A 389 23.66 -3.10 10.96
N PRO A 390 24.42 -2.57 9.99
CA PRO A 390 24.11 -2.74 8.58
C PRO A 390 24.37 -4.17 8.05
N ASN A 391 25.03 -5.03 8.84
CA ASN A 391 25.24 -6.43 8.48
C ASN A 391 24.09 -7.35 8.96
N PHE A 392 23.20 -6.81 9.77
CA PHE A 392 22.01 -7.52 10.23
C PHE A 392 20.88 -7.33 9.22
N GLU A 393 20.17 -8.41 8.91
CA GLU A 393 18.95 -8.41 8.10
C GLU A 393 17.77 -8.79 8.99
N TRP A 394 16.79 -7.88 9.11
CA TRP A 394 15.62 -8.10 9.96
C TRP A 394 14.73 -9.21 9.42
N THR A 395 14.44 -9.18 8.12
CA THR A 395 13.54 -10.12 7.47
C THR A 395 14.09 -11.55 7.50
N GLY A 396 13.29 -12.49 8.03
CA GLY A 396 13.70 -13.87 8.15
C GLY A 396 14.69 -14.15 9.27
N SER A 397 14.98 -13.15 10.14
CA SER A 397 15.90 -13.29 11.26
C SER A 397 15.38 -14.19 12.38
N GLY A 398 14.05 -14.39 12.44
CA GLY A 398 13.36 -15.07 13.54
C GLY A 398 13.12 -14.20 14.78
N PHE A 399 13.63 -12.95 14.78
CA PHE A 399 13.37 -11.98 15.84
C PHE A 399 12.06 -11.22 15.67
N GLU A 400 11.37 -11.41 14.55
CA GLU A 400 10.04 -10.85 14.29
C GLU A 400 9.02 -11.33 15.32
N VAL A 401 9.23 -12.51 15.93
CA VAL A 401 8.41 -13.03 17.02
C VAL A 401 8.98 -12.60 18.36
N GLY A 402 8.16 -11.99 19.23
CA GLY A 402 8.56 -11.59 20.59
C GLY A 402 9.43 -10.33 20.64
N LEU A 403 9.36 -9.48 19.61
CA LEU A 403 10.10 -8.20 19.57
C LEU A 403 9.74 -7.29 20.75
N VAL A 404 8.45 -7.14 21.06
CA VAL A 404 7.98 -6.27 22.16
C VAL A 404 8.57 -6.69 23.51
N ASP A 405 8.63 -7.98 23.77
CA ASP A 405 9.24 -8.51 25.00
C ASP A 405 10.76 -8.31 24.99
N THR A 406 11.39 -8.38 23.82
CA THR A 406 12.82 -8.09 23.67
C THR A 406 13.10 -6.61 23.94
N VAL A 407 12.31 -5.70 23.39
CA VAL A 407 12.42 -4.25 23.69
C VAL A 407 12.23 -4.00 25.18
N ARG A 408 11.19 -4.57 25.78
CA ARG A 408 10.92 -4.40 27.24
C ARG A 408 12.08 -4.90 28.10
N ARG A 409 12.64 -6.06 27.77
CA ARG A 409 13.75 -6.68 28.52
C ARG A 409 15.05 -5.91 28.34
N GLU A 410 15.39 -5.44 27.14
CA GLU A 410 16.70 -4.85 26.83
C GLU A 410 16.73 -3.32 27.02
N ARG A 411 15.58 -2.64 26.84
CA ARG A 411 15.47 -1.17 26.83
C ARG A 411 14.51 -0.64 27.91
N GLY A 412 13.76 -1.53 28.57
CA GLY A 412 12.82 -1.19 29.64
C GLY A 412 11.44 -0.78 29.17
N GLN A 413 10.50 -0.64 30.10
CA GLN A 413 9.11 -0.28 29.82
C GLN A 413 8.98 1.14 29.23
N ALA A 414 9.87 2.06 29.60
CA ALA A 414 9.87 3.42 29.03
C ALA A 414 10.08 3.42 27.51
N ALA A 415 10.93 2.51 26.99
CA ALA A 415 11.13 2.37 25.55
C ALA A 415 9.86 1.89 24.83
N VAL A 416 9.15 0.93 25.42
CA VAL A 416 7.83 0.48 24.90
C VAL A 416 6.84 1.64 24.87
N THR A 417 6.79 2.46 25.92
CA THR A 417 5.91 3.64 25.97
C THR A 417 6.24 4.68 24.89
N GLN A 418 7.53 4.92 24.61
CA GLN A 418 7.94 5.86 23.56
C GLN A 418 7.62 5.33 22.15
N LEU A 419 7.84 4.04 21.92
CA LEU A 419 7.47 3.40 20.66
C LEU A 419 5.93 3.39 20.47
N ASP A 420 5.17 3.05 21.52
CA ASP A 420 3.71 3.12 21.47
C ASP A 420 3.23 4.54 21.11
N ALA A 421 3.86 5.58 21.66
CA ALA A 421 3.44 6.96 21.41
C ALA A 421 3.60 7.37 19.93
N VAL A 422 4.78 7.12 19.34
CA VAL A 422 5.01 7.50 17.94
C VAL A 422 4.23 6.65 16.95
N VAL A 423 3.96 5.38 17.27
CA VAL A 423 3.08 4.52 16.46
C VAL A 423 1.63 4.98 16.60
N ALA A 424 1.14 5.24 17.81
CA ALA A 424 -0.21 5.72 18.04
C ALA A 424 -0.52 7.00 17.25
N GLU A 425 0.41 7.96 17.19
CA GLU A 425 0.25 9.18 16.40
C GLU A 425 -0.03 8.88 14.91
N GLN A 426 0.70 7.91 14.33
CA GLN A 426 0.48 7.52 12.94
C GLN A 426 -0.86 6.78 12.77
N LEU A 427 -1.24 5.96 13.74
CA LEU A 427 -2.52 5.23 13.74
C LEU A 427 -3.73 6.16 13.94
N GLU A 428 -3.62 7.21 14.76
CA GLU A 428 -4.63 8.28 14.84
C GLU A 428 -4.81 8.98 13.49
N ARG A 429 -3.71 9.24 12.78
CA ARG A 429 -3.75 9.80 11.43
C ARG A 429 -4.45 8.85 10.48
N PHE A 430 -4.07 7.56 10.49
CA PHE A 430 -4.77 6.53 9.72
C PHE A 430 -6.26 6.53 10.00
N SER A 431 -6.65 6.48 11.26
CA SER A 431 -8.06 6.41 11.67
C SER A 431 -8.88 7.58 11.11
N ARG A 432 -8.36 8.80 11.20
CA ARG A 432 -9.03 10.00 10.67
C ARG A 432 -9.22 9.95 9.17
N VAL A 433 -8.18 9.59 8.41
CA VAL A 433 -8.26 9.53 6.94
C VAL A 433 -9.05 8.31 6.46
N ALA A 434 -8.98 7.20 7.17
CA ALA A 434 -9.75 5.99 6.89
C ALA A 434 -11.25 6.23 7.09
N SER A 435 -11.65 6.96 8.15
CA SER A 435 -13.06 7.36 8.36
C SER A 435 -13.59 8.15 7.17
N GLN A 436 -12.83 9.13 6.67
CA GLN A 436 -13.20 9.91 5.50
C GLN A 436 -13.29 9.04 4.22
N TRP A 437 -12.35 8.11 4.04
CA TRP A 437 -12.36 7.18 2.92
C TRP A 437 -13.58 6.26 2.94
N ILE A 438 -13.86 5.64 4.08
CA ILE A 438 -14.96 4.69 4.28
C ILE A 438 -16.33 5.36 4.11
N ALA A 439 -16.45 6.65 4.47
CA ALA A 439 -17.68 7.42 4.31
C ALA A 439 -18.22 7.44 2.88
N ARG A 440 -17.40 7.16 1.86
CA ARG A 440 -17.86 6.98 0.47
C ARG A 440 -18.91 5.90 0.33
N GLY A 441 -18.84 4.81 1.11
CA GLY A 441 -19.83 3.74 1.10
C GLY A 441 -21.16 4.08 1.78
N HIS A 442 -21.26 5.21 2.43
CA HIS A 442 -22.49 5.70 3.10
C HIS A 442 -23.33 6.65 2.24
N LEU A 443 -22.80 7.11 1.11
CA LEU A 443 -23.51 8.10 0.30
C LEU A 443 -24.74 7.47 -0.36
N PRO A 444 -25.89 8.19 -0.35
CA PRO A 444 -27.01 7.83 -1.18
C PRO A 444 -26.58 7.79 -2.65
N PRO A 445 -27.15 6.88 -3.47
CA PRO A 445 -26.84 6.79 -4.90
C PRO A 445 -26.93 8.13 -5.65
N GLU A 446 -27.82 9.03 -5.24
CA GLU A 446 -28.01 10.37 -5.81
C GLU A 446 -26.84 11.34 -5.49
N GLU A 447 -26.21 11.20 -4.35
CA GLU A 447 -25.03 12.02 -3.98
C GLU A 447 -23.74 11.47 -4.61
N ALA A 448 -23.61 10.15 -4.74
CA ALA A 448 -22.54 9.53 -5.50
C ALA A 448 -22.58 10.00 -6.97
N ALA A 449 -23.77 10.07 -7.59
CA ALA A 449 -23.95 10.59 -8.94
C ALA A 449 -23.57 12.09 -9.07
N LYS A 450 -23.88 12.93 -8.07
CA LYS A 450 -23.52 14.35 -8.08
C LYS A 450 -22.01 14.58 -8.00
N ARG A 451 -21.27 13.71 -7.33
CA ARG A 451 -19.80 13.81 -7.25
C ARG A 451 -19.13 13.60 -8.61
N VAL A 452 -19.60 12.61 -9.37
CA VAL A 452 -19.09 12.40 -10.75
C VAL A 452 -19.35 13.62 -11.61
N THR A 453 -20.56 14.21 -11.53
CA THR A 453 -20.92 15.41 -12.29
C THR A 453 -20.11 16.65 -11.85
N GLN A 454 -19.73 16.77 -10.59
CA GLN A 454 -18.85 17.85 -10.10
C GLN A 454 -17.40 17.64 -10.53
N GLN A 455 -16.89 16.41 -10.51
CA GLN A 455 -15.56 16.10 -11.04
C GLN A 455 -15.49 16.31 -12.55
N GLU A 456 -16.52 15.88 -13.29
CA GLU A 456 -16.66 16.17 -14.73
C GLU A 456 -16.72 17.67 -15.02
N ALA A 457 -17.40 18.47 -14.19
CA ALA A 457 -17.51 19.92 -14.36
C ALA A 457 -16.19 20.64 -14.02
N VAL A 458 -15.40 20.15 -13.09
CA VAL A 458 -14.06 20.67 -12.79
C VAL A 458 -13.12 20.34 -13.95
N MET A 459 -13.16 19.11 -14.48
CA MET A 459 -12.35 18.71 -15.64
C MET A 459 -12.74 19.39 -16.95
N ALA A 460 -13.98 19.89 -17.10
CA ALA A 460 -14.44 20.60 -18.27
C ALA A 460 -14.09 22.12 -18.25
N ASN A 461 -13.68 22.66 -17.11
CA ASN A 461 -13.37 24.09 -16.91
C ASN A 461 -11.86 24.37 -16.77
N GLU A 462 -11.00 23.35 -16.78
CA GLU A 462 -9.54 23.44 -16.88
C GLU A 462 -9.07 23.04 -18.28
#